data_c74442e2437849abc2f8df0767d57638
#
_entry.id   c74442e2437849abc2f8df0767d57638
#
_cell.length_a   1.000
_cell.length_b   1.000
_cell.length_c   1.000
_cell.angle_alpha   90.00
_cell.angle_beta   90.00
_cell.angle_gamma   90.00
#
_symmetry.space_group_name_H-M   'P 1'
#
loop_
_entity.id
_entity.type
_entity.pdbx_description
1 polymer ?
#
loop_
_entity_poly.entity_id
_entity_poly.type
_entity_poly.pdbx_seq_one_letter_code
_entity_poly.pdbx_strand_id
1 'polypeptide(L)'
;MALRWLLPLWLWLLAADVHSADITLRCTTERRVDVQPDPRSQDRSFRVKMYRRESFFLVWQSTQNQLALLGRAWAGAFPITLPCVECTSTLPGGANDLRLSAISTTGRFELWDGVYSFVHAGRGIARAEMGLCEIIEDDQGK
;
A
#
# COMPACT_ATOMS: atom_id res chain seq x y z
N MET A 1 18.42 53.54 -38.21
CA MET A 1 17.28 53.37 -37.28
C MET A 1 16.95 51.87 -37.18
N ALA A 2 17.41 51.21 -36.14
CA ALA A 2 17.23 49.77 -35.95
C ALA A 2 16.09 49.57 -34.96
N LEU A 3 14.96 49.07 -35.48
CA LEU A 3 13.80 48.72 -34.69
C LEU A 3 14.02 47.34 -34.09
N ARG A 4 14.40 47.26 -32.84
CA ARG A 4 14.58 46.03 -32.06
C ARG A 4 13.20 45.50 -31.69
N TRP A 5 12.79 44.43 -32.34
CA TRP A 5 11.65 43.62 -31.95
C TRP A 5 12.03 42.80 -30.72
N LEU A 6 11.64 43.24 -29.55
CA LEU A 6 11.66 42.46 -28.35
C LEU A 6 10.36 41.59 -28.35
N LEU A 7 10.49 40.36 -28.79
CA LEU A 7 9.48 39.35 -28.56
C LEU A 7 9.52 38.97 -27.08
N PRO A 8 8.46 39.14 -26.34
CA PRO A 8 8.37 38.61 -24.99
C PRO A 8 8.23 37.08 -25.11
N LEU A 9 9.28 36.41 -24.73
CA LEU A 9 9.31 34.95 -24.58
C LEU A 9 8.47 34.59 -23.34
N TRP A 10 7.16 34.58 -23.48
CA TRP A 10 6.27 33.94 -22.51
C TRP A 10 6.28 32.46 -22.77
N LEU A 11 7.38 31.83 -22.41
CA LEU A 11 7.40 30.40 -22.23
C LEU A 11 6.59 30.14 -20.96
N TRP A 12 5.29 29.97 -21.14
CA TRP A 12 4.46 29.33 -20.16
C TRP A 12 4.96 27.90 -20.03
N LEU A 13 5.78 27.68 -19.04
CA LEU A 13 5.96 26.38 -18.45
C LEU A 13 4.56 25.98 -17.94
N LEU A 14 3.81 25.29 -18.78
CA LEU A 14 2.73 24.43 -18.36
C LEU A 14 3.43 23.33 -17.56
N ALA A 15 3.69 23.63 -16.29
CA ALA A 15 3.88 22.59 -15.29
C ALA A 15 2.54 21.83 -15.34
N ALA A 16 2.51 20.76 -16.11
CA ALA A 16 1.48 19.77 -15.96
C ALA A 16 1.62 19.31 -14.51
N ASP A 17 0.74 19.79 -13.66
CA ASP A 17 0.52 19.16 -12.37
C ASP A 17 0.18 17.70 -12.68
N VAL A 18 1.19 16.86 -12.64
CA VAL A 18 0.98 15.43 -12.58
C VAL A 18 0.33 15.22 -11.23
N HIS A 19 -0.98 15.35 -11.21
CA HIS A 19 -1.79 14.86 -10.12
C HIS A 19 -1.56 13.35 -10.10
N SER A 20 -0.57 12.93 -9.35
CA SER A 20 -0.43 11.53 -9.04
C SER A 20 -1.57 11.22 -8.07
N ALA A 21 -2.67 10.74 -8.63
CA ALA A 21 -3.82 10.35 -7.86
C ALA A 21 -3.43 9.18 -6.96
N ASP A 22 -3.88 9.22 -5.71
CA ASP A 22 -3.74 8.09 -4.82
C ASP A 22 -4.51 6.90 -5.41
N ILE A 23 -3.90 5.73 -5.38
CA ILE A 23 -4.54 4.51 -5.87
C ILE A 23 -5.06 3.74 -4.67
N THR A 24 -6.36 3.47 -4.68
CA THR A 24 -7.02 2.68 -3.65
C THR A 24 -7.31 1.27 -4.17
N LEU A 25 -6.91 0.29 -3.40
CA LEU A 25 -7.17 -1.12 -3.67
C LEU A 25 -7.99 -1.71 -2.54
N ARG A 26 -8.88 -2.63 -2.89
CA ARG A 26 -9.52 -3.54 -1.95
C ARG A 26 -8.72 -4.84 -1.95
N CYS A 27 -8.17 -5.20 -0.81
CA CYS A 27 -7.40 -6.42 -0.63
C CYS A 27 -8.20 -7.41 0.22
N THR A 28 -8.20 -8.67 -0.21
CA THR A 28 -8.85 -9.76 0.52
C THR A 28 -7.80 -10.77 0.94
N THR A 29 -7.68 -11.02 2.23
CA THR A 29 -6.77 -12.01 2.79
C THR A 29 -7.29 -13.40 2.51
N GLU A 30 -6.52 -14.20 1.80
CA GLU A 30 -6.84 -15.60 1.54
C GLU A 30 -6.27 -16.51 2.63
N ARG A 31 -5.08 -16.22 3.09
CA ARG A 31 -4.39 -16.98 4.14
C ARG A 31 -3.66 -16.04 5.08
N ARG A 32 -3.79 -16.33 6.36
CA ARG A 32 -3.10 -15.61 7.41
C ARG A 32 -2.74 -16.56 8.55
N VAL A 33 -1.50 -16.44 9.00
CA VAL A 33 -0.95 -17.19 10.11
C VAL A 33 -0.39 -16.19 11.12
N ASP A 34 -0.83 -16.28 12.35
CA ASP A 34 -0.25 -15.55 13.48
C ASP A 34 0.46 -16.54 14.40
N VAL A 35 1.69 -16.23 14.75
CA VAL A 35 2.47 -16.94 15.76
C VAL A 35 2.56 -16.03 16.97
N GLN A 36 2.08 -16.50 18.10
CA GLN A 36 2.07 -15.71 19.35
C GLN A 36 2.44 -16.60 20.53
N PRO A 37 3.01 -16.03 21.61
CA PRO A 37 3.25 -16.77 22.82
C PRO A 37 1.95 -17.37 23.37
N ASP A 38 2.00 -18.60 23.84
CA ASP A 38 0.89 -19.23 24.51
C ASP A 38 0.84 -18.78 25.97
N PRO A 39 -0.15 -17.97 26.40
CA PRO A 39 -0.22 -17.48 27.78
C PRO A 39 -0.49 -18.59 28.81
N ARG A 40 -0.91 -19.78 28.35
CA ARG A 40 -1.19 -20.92 29.20
C ARG A 40 0.00 -21.87 29.35
N SER A 41 1.04 -21.67 28.57
CA SER A 41 2.22 -22.52 28.60
C SER A 41 3.27 -21.99 29.55
N GLN A 42 3.69 -22.81 30.49
CA GLN A 42 4.82 -22.53 31.38
C GLN A 42 6.17 -22.62 30.65
N ASP A 43 6.21 -23.35 29.54
CA ASP A 43 7.43 -23.66 28.79
C ASP A 43 7.73 -22.66 27.67
N ARG A 44 7.10 -21.48 27.67
CA ARG A 44 7.25 -20.45 26.63
C ARG A 44 7.00 -20.97 25.21
N SER A 45 6.06 -21.90 25.07
CA SER A 45 5.65 -22.39 23.77
C SER A 45 4.87 -21.32 22.99
N PHE A 46 4.83 -21.50 21.66
CA PHE A 46 4.08 -20.63 20.76
C PHE A 46 2.87 -21.38 20.24
N ARG A 47 1.79 -20.65 20.02
CA ARG A 47 0.62 -21.15 19.34
C ARG A 47 0.47 -20.48 17.98
N VAL A 48 -0.02 -21.25 17.03
CA VAL A 48 -0.34 -20.79 15.68
C VAL A 48 -1.85 -20.63 15.57
N LYS A 49 -2.28 -19.47 15.09
CA LYS A 49 -3.68 -19.20 14.76
C LYS A 49 -3.81 -18.97 13.27
N MET A 50 -4.80 -19.62 12.68
CA MET A 50 -5.22 -19.37 11.32
C MET A 50 -6.53 -18.55 11.34
N TYR A 51 -6.64 -17.59 10.46
CA TYR A 51 -7.75 -16.67 10.41
C TYR A 51 -8.60 -16.87 9.15
N ARG A 52 -9.86 -16.46 9.26
CA ARG A 52 -10.79 -16.41 8.14
C ARG A 52 -10.44 -15.25 7.21
N ARG A 53 -11.04 -15.29 6.03
CA ARG A 53 -10.97 -14.19 5.06
C ARG A 53 -11.35 -12.86 5.72
N GLU A 54 -10.51 -11.87 5.53
CA GLU A 54 -10.72 -10.48 5.91
C GLU A 54 -10.45 -9.60 4.71
N SER A 55 -11.16 -8.48 4.62
CA SER A 55 -10.89 -7.48 3.60
C SER A 55 -10.41 -6.19 4.25
N PHE A 56 -9.53 -5.49 3.56
CA PHE A 56 -9.03 -4.18 3.97
C PHE A 56 -8.77 -3.32 2.74
N PHE A 57 -8.57 -2.03 2.98
CA PHE A 57 -8.17 -1.09 1.92
C PHE A 57 -6.69 -0.81 2.01
N LEU A 58 -6.05 -0.83 0.86
CA LEU A 58 -4.69 -0.39 0.68
C LEU A 58 -4.71 0.89 -0.15
N VAL A 59 -4.14 1.97 0.35
CA VAL A 59 -4.01 3.23 -0.37
C VAL A 59 -2.55 3.48 -0.64
N TRP A 60 -2.19 3.56 -1.91
CA TRP A 60 -0.87 4.04 -2.29
C TRP A 60 -0.92 5.56 -2.44
N GLN A 61 -0.29 6.23 -1.50
CA GLN A 61 -0.14 7.68 -1.46
C GLN A 61 1.16 8.05 -2.17
N SER A 62 1.07 8.23 -3.48
CA SER A 62 2.24 8.42 -4.34
C SER A 62 3.02 9.70 -4.01
N THR A 63 2.34 10.78 -3.63
CA THR A 63 2.97 12.04 -3.22
C THR A 63 3.78 11.93 -1.92
N GLN A 64 3.36 11.05 -1.02
CA GLN A 64 4.02 10.80 0.27
C GLN A 64 4.96 9.60 0.21
N ASN A 65 5.00 8.91 -0.92
CA ASN A 65 5.77 7.69 -1.14
C ASN A 65 5.54 6.63 -0.05
N GLN A 66 4.28 6.38 0.27
CA GLN A 66 3.90 5.43 1.32
C GLN A 66 2.63 4.65 0.98
N LEU A 67 2.50 3.49 1.61
CA LEU A 67 1.27 2.68 1.63
C LEU A 67 0.56 2.87 2.96
N ALA A 68 -0.76 3.06 2.91
CA ALA A 68 -1.62 3.06 4.09
C ALA A 68 -2.56 1.86 4.06
N LEU A 69 -2.55 1.05 5.10
CA LEU A 69 -3.46 -0.09 5.28
C LEU A 69 -4.58 0.34 6.22
N LEU A 70 -5.80 0.31 5.71
CA LEU A 70 -7.00 0.80 6.39
C LEU A 70 -8.00 -0.34 6.67
N GLY A 71 -8.82 -0.17 7.70
CA GLY A 71 -9.95 -1.08 7.94
C GLY A 71 -9.60 -2.40 8.59
N ARG A 72 -8.44 -2.52 9.23
CA ARG A 72 -8.04 -3.72 9.96
C ARG A 72 -8.17 -3.56 11.47
N ALA A 73 -8.81 -4.51 12.10
CA ALA A 73 -9.00 -4.52 13.55
C ALA A 73 -7.67 -4.55 14.34
N TRP A 74 -6.61 -5.12 13.77
CA TRP A 74 -5.31 -5.20 14.44
C TRP A 74 -4.46 -3.92 14.30
N ALA A 75 -4.84 -3.04 13.38
CA ALA A 75 -4.20 -1.73 13.23
C ALA A 75 -4.58 -0.76 14.36
N GLY A 76 -5.61 -1.09 15.15
CA GLY A 76 -6.16 -0.18 16.14
C GLY A 76 -6.93 0.97 15.48
N ALA A 77 -6.99 2.11 16.16
CA ALA A 77 -7.68 3.31 15.67
C ALA A 77 -6.91 4.02 14.51
N PHE A 78 -5.68 3.61 14.24
CA PHE A 78 -4.81 4.28 13.27
C PHE A 78 -4.46 3.36 12.12
N PRO A 79 -4.40 3.89 10.87
CA PRO A 79 -3.90 3.13 9.74
C PRO A 79 -2.43 2.76 9.96
N ILE A 80 -2.03 1.58 9.46
CA ILE A 80 -0.61 1.25 9.35
C ILE A 80 -0.09 1.92 8.08
N THR A 81 0.95 2.70 8.23
CA THR A 81 1.67 3.31 7.11
C THR A 81 3.04 2.66 6.96
N LEU A 82 3.39 2.35 5.72
CA LEU A 82 4.65 1.74 5.35
C LEU A 82 5.32 2.59 4.27
N PRO A 83 6.57 3.04 4.48
CA PRO A 83 7.30 3.74 3.43
C PRO A 83 7.53 2.83 2.23
N CYS A 84 7.28 3.36 1.03
CA CYS A 84 7.58 2.67 -0.22
C CYS A 84 9.09 2.57 -0.44
N VAL A 85 9.55 1.40 -0.81
CA VAL A 85 10.91 1.17 -1.32
C VAL A 85 10.90 1.15 -2.84
N GLU A 86 9.92 0.45 -3.40
CA GLU A 86 9.68 0.38 -4.84
C GLU A 86 8.17 0.32 -5.06
N CYS A 87 7.58 1.44 -5.47
CA CYS A 87 6.16 1.52 -5.78
C CYS A 87 6.00 2.12 -7.17
N THR A 88 5.54 1.31 -8.10
CA THR A 88 5.40 1.68 -9.51
C THR A 88 4.05 1.24 -10.06
N SER A 89 3.56 2.01 -11.01
CA SER A 89 2.35 1.70 -11.77
C SER A 89 2.61 1.94 -13.25
N THR A 90 2.20 1.01 -14.08
CA THR A 90 2.21 1.16 -15.55
C THR A 90 0.80 1.46 -16.04
N LEU A 91 0.26 2.62 -15.62
CA LEU A 91 -1.07 3.04 -16.07
C LEU A 91 -1.12 3.36 -17.59
N PRO A 92 -2.26 3.04 -18.25
CA PRO A 92 -3.53 2.57 -17.70
C PRO A 92 -3.58 1.04 -17.59
N GLY A 93 -3.32 0.50 -16.43
CA GLY A 93 -3.36 -0.94 -16.15
C GLY A 93 -4.23 -1.27 -14.95
N GLY A 94 -4.60 -2.52 -14.82
CA GLY A 94 -5.30 -3.05 -13.64
C GLY A 94 -4.35 -3.27 -12.45
N ALA A 95 -4.85 -3.92 -11.40
CA ALA A 95 -4.04 -4.26 -10.22
C ALA A 95 -2.82 -5.12 -10.56
N ASN A 96 -2.85 -5.84 -11.69
CA ASN A 96 -1.75 -6.69 -12.17
C ASN A 96 -0.53 -5.87 -12.64
N ASP A 97 -0.72 -4.60 -12.96
CA ASP A 97 0.37 -3.72 -13.43
C ASP A 97 1.00 -2.91 -12.29
N LEU A 98 0.49 -3.09 -11.07
CA LEU A 98 1.06 -2.47 -9.89
C LEU A 98 2.16 -3.34 -9.29
N ARG A 99 3.27 -2.68 -8.98
CA ARG A 99 4.32 -3.24 -8.13
C ARG A 99 4.51 -2.34 -6.94
N LEU A 100 4.18 -2.85 -5.76
CA LEU A 100 4.32 -2.10 -4.52
C LEU A 100 5.17 -2.91 -3.55
N SER A 101 6.29 -2.34 -3.14
CA SER A 101 7.14 -2.89 -2.10
C SER A 101 7.37 -1.82 -1.05
N ALA A 102 6.96 -2.10 0.18
CA ALA A 102 7.08 -1.19 1.30
C ALA A 102 7.62 -1.91 2.53
N ILE A 103 8.53 -1.28 3.23
CA ILE A 103 9.24 -1.87 4.36
C ILE A 103 9.24 -0.89 5.53
N SER A 104 8.97 -1.40 6.71
CA SER A 104 9.18 -0.71 7.98
C SER A 104 10.05 -1.55 8.91
N THR A 105 10.37 -1.01 10.07
CA THR A 105 11.09 -1.76 11.12
C THR A 105 10.31 -2.98 11.62
N THR A 106 9.01 -3.01 11.42
CA THR A 106 8.12 -4.05 11.95
C THR A 106 7.45 -4.90 10.89
N GLY A 107 7.57 -4.54 9.60
CA GLY A 107 6.87 -5.27 8.56
C GLY A 107 7.33 -4.99 7.14
N ARG A 108 6.99 -5.90 6.25
CA ARG A 108 7.21 -5.82 4.82
C ARG A 108 5.93 -6.17 4.08
N PHE A 109 5.51 -5.29 3.20
CA PHE A 109 4.38 -5.48 2.29
C PHE A 109 4.88 -5.54 0.85
N GLU A 110 4.37 -6.49 0.09
CA GLU A 110 4.63 -6.61 -1.34
C GLU A 110 3.32 -6.89 -2.07
N LEU A 111 3.13 -6.21 -3.20
CA LEU A 111 2.07 -6.49 -4.16
C LEU A 111 2.70 -6.65 -5.54
N TRP A 112 2.37 -7.76 -6.19
CA TRP A 112 2.76 -8.04 -7.56
C TRP A 112 1.69 -8.88 -8.23
N ASP A 113 1.30 -8.52 -9.45
CA ASP A 113 0.32 -9.25 -10.25
C ASP A 113 -1.01 -9.49 -9.51
N GLY A 114 -1.47 -8.45 -8.79
CA GLY A 114 -2.69 -8.51 -8.00
C GLY A 114 -2.61 -9.38 -6.73
N VAL A 115 -1.47 -10.03 -6.48
CA VAL A 115 -1.23 -10.85 -5.29
C VAL A 115 -0.40 -10.06 -4.29
N TYR A 116 -0.88 -9.96 -3.06
CA TYR A 116 -0.09 -9.36 -2.00
C TYR A 116 0.45 -10.38 -1.01
N SER A 117 1.58 -10.04 -0.41
CA SER A 117 2.11 -10.66 0.79
C SER A 117 2.43 -9.61 1.84
N PHE A 118 2.15 -9.90 3.08
CA PHE A 118 2.48 -9.03 4.19
C PHE A 118 3.02 -9.84 5.37
N VAL A 119 4.20 -9.46 5.82
CA VAL A 119 4.84 -10.01 7.02
C VAL A 119 5.00 -8.89 8.03
N HIS A 120 4.55 -9.12 9.24
CA HIS A 120 4.64 -8.14 10.31
C HIS A 120 5.01 -8.82 11.64
N ALA A 121 5.89 -8.18 12.38
CA ALA A 121 6.25 -8.62 13.73
C ALA A 121 6.16 -7.44 14.70
N GLY A 122 5.44 -7.62 15.79
CA GLY A 122 5.30 -6.59 16.81
C GLY A 122 4.46 -7.05 17.98
N ARG A 123 4.70 -6.47 19.14
CA ARG A 123 3.98 -6.78 20.40
C ARG A 123 3.89 -8.28 20.73
N GLY A 124 4.96 -9.03 20.43
CA GLY A 124 5.02 -10.47 20.68
C GLY A 124 4.25 -11.33 19.69
N ILE A 125 3.75 -10.79 18.60
CA ILE A 125 3.06 -11.51 17.55
C ILE A 125 3.88 -11.40 16.26
N ALA A 126 4.14 -12.53 15.61
CA ALA A 126 4.61 -12.58 14.24
C ALA A 126 3.46 -13.02 13.33
N ARG A 127 3.25 -12.29 12.25
CA ARG A 127 2.17 -12.51 11.30
C ARG A 127 2.71 -12.63 9.90
N ALA A 128 2.18 -13.60 9.16
CA ALA A 128 2.37 -13.69 7.72
C ALA A 128 1.00 -13.86 7.06
N GLU A 129 0.73 -13.12 6.02
CA GLU A 129 -0.51 -13.23 5.27
C GLU A 129 -0.28 -12.99 3.78
N MET A 130 -1.21 -13.51 3.00
CA MET A 130 -1.28 -13.32 1.55
C MET A 130 -2.71 -13.29 1.08
N GLY A 131 -2.91 -12.67 -0.06
CA GLY A 131 -4.24 -12.57 -0.67
C GLY A 131 -4.20 -11.83 -1.99
N LEU A 132 -5.37 -11.36 -2.40
CA LEU A 132 -5.58 -10.69 -3.67
C LEU A 132 -6.01 -9.25 -3.44
N CYS A 133 -5.54 -8.37 -4.30
CA CYS A 133 -5.96 -6.97 -4.34
C CYS A 133 -6.55 -6.63 -5.71
N GLU A 134 -7.57 -5.79 -5.69
CA GLU A 134 -8.19 -5.20 -6.89
C GLU A 134 -8.24 -3.69 -6.75
N ILE A 135 -8.04 -2.97 -7.83
CA ILE A 135 -8.18 -1.51 -7.84
C ILE A 135 -9.65 -1.18 -7.69
N ILE A 136 -9.94 -0.25 -6.78
CA ILE A 136 -11.25 0.38 -6.71
C ILE A 136 -11.20 1.56 -7.65
N GLU A 137 -11.89 1.45 -8.78
CA GLU A 137 -12.14 2.62 -9.62
C GLU A 137 -13.05 3.57 -8.81
N ASP A 138 -12.52 4.72 -8.47
CA ASP A 138 -13.34 5.81 -7.96
C ASP A 138 -14.32 6.18 -9.08
N ASP A 139 -15.59 5.85 -8.86
CA ASP A 139 -16.70 6.24 -9.75
C ASP A 139 -16.93 7.78 -9.65
N GLN A 140 -15.88 8.53 -9.89
CA GLN A 140 -15.85 9.98 -9.97
C GLN A 140 -16.24 10.40 -11.37
N GLY A 141 -17.51 10.27 -11.71
CA GLY A 141 -17.97 10.90 -12.94
C GLY A 141 -19.27 10.38 -13.52
N LYS A 142 -20.36 10.60 -12.83
CA LYS A 142 -21.65 10.82 -13.51
C LYS A 142 -22.42 11.94 -12.82
#